data_7e04f44580c2b1ca788c198ae3cd7bf1
#
_entry.id   7e04f44580c2b1ca788c198ae3cd7bf1
#
_cell.length_a   1.000
_cell.length_b   1.000
_cell.length_c   1.000
_cell.angle_alpha   90.00
_cell.angle_beta   90.00
_cell.angle_gamma   90.00
#
_symmetry.space_group_name_H-M   'P 1'
#
loop_
_entity.id
_entity.type
_entity.pdbx_description
1 polymer ?
#
loop_
_entity_poly.entity_id
_entity_poly.type
_entity_poly.pdbx_seq_one_letter_code
_entity_poly.pdbx_strand_id
1 'polypeptide(L)' 'MAERKRYLLRIDPRLYEVLERWARDELRSVNAQIEALLTDQARRAGRLPGQAVREGRSRGRD' A
#
# COMPACT_ATOMS: atom_id res chain seq x y z
N MET A 1 -11.28 -13.29 -10.39
CA MET A 1 -10.12 -12.68 -9.82
C MET A 1 -9.77 -11.40 -10.53
N ALA A 2 -9.46 -10.40 -9.76
CA ALA A 2 -9.20 -9.09 -10.34
C ALA A 2 -7.85 -9.07 -11.02
N GLU A 3 -7.79 -8.37 -12.12
CA GLU A 3 -6.54 -8.19 -12.80
C GLU A 3 -5.71 -7.14 -12.11
N ARG A 4 -4.40 -7.28 -12.21
CA ARG A 4 -3.50 -6.27 -11.68
C ARG A 4 -3.38 -5.18 -12.73
N LYS A 5 -3.55 -3.96 -12.31
CA LYS A 5 -3.43 -2.84 -13.21
C LYS A 5 -1.98 -2.45 -13.37
N ARG A 6 -1.58 -2.19 -14.59
CA ARG A 6 -0.25 -1.68 -14.83
C ARG A 6 -0.28 -0.17 -14.70
N TYR A 7 0.63 0.32 -13.92
CA TYR A 7 0.63 1.75 -13.67
C TYR A 7 2.06 2.22 -13.47
N LEU A 8 2.43 3.25 -14.21
CA LEU A 8 3.77 3.80 -14.11
C LEU A 8 3.76 4.93 -13.12
N LEU A 9 4.49 4.75 -12.04
CA LEU A 9 4.59 5.76 -11.00
C LEU A 9 5.94 6.45 -11.07
N ARG A 10 5.93 7.77 -11.13
CA ARG A 10 7.17 8.53 -11.12
C ARG A 10 7.41 8.97 -9.69
N ILE A 11 8.62 8.75 -9.21
CA ILE A 11 8.89 8.93 -7.81
C ILE A 11 10.25 9.59 -7.62
N ASP A 12 10.38 10.35 -6.56
CA ASP A 12 11.64 11.00 -6.20
C ASP A 12 12.71 9.93 -6.00
N PRO A 13 13.89 10.10 -6.63
CA PRO A 13 14.94 9.08 -6.51
C PRO A 13 15.35 8.80 -5.07
N ARG A 14 15.37 9.80 -4.22
CA ARG A 14 15.77 9.58 -2.84
C ARG A 14 14.73 8.75 -2.09
N LEU A 15 13.47 9.01 -2.39
CA LEU A 15 12.41 8.22 -1.80
C LEU A 15 12.50 6.78 -2.32
N TYR A 16 12.83 6.62 -3.58
CA TYR A 16 12.95 5.30 -4.15
C TYR A 16 14.04 4.50 -3.44
N GLU A 17 15.16 5.15 -3.12
CA GLU A 17 16.24 4.47 -2.42
C GLU A 17 15.80 4.01 -1.04
N VAL A 18 15.03 4.84 -0.37
CA VAL A 18 14.50 4.48 0.94
C VAL A 18 13.59 3.26 0.81
N LEU A 19 12.76 3.28 -0.22
CA LEU A 19 11.83 2.17 -0.43
C LEU A 19 12.56 0.88 -0.78
N GLU A 20 13.63 0.99 -1.55
CA GLU A 20 14.43 -0.18 -1.90
C GLU A 20 15.00 -0.83 -0.65
N ARG A 21 15.56 -0.02 0.22
CA ARG A 21 16.17 -0.53 1.44
C ARG A 21 15.12 -1.13 2.36
N TRP A 22 14.01 -0.44 2.48
CA TRP A 22 12.93 -0.90 3.32
C TRP A 22 12.38 -2.23 2.81
N ALA A 23 12.18 -2.32 1.50
CA ALA A 23 11.65 -3.55 0.90
C ALA A 23 12.60 -4.70 1.16
N ARG A 24 13.90 -4.44 1.04
CA ARG A 24 14.89 -5.47 1.28
C ARG A 24 14.82 -5.95 2.72
N ASP A 25 14.67 -5.02 3.66
CA ASP A 25 14.56 -5.38 5.07
C ASP A 25 13.36 -6.26 5.32
N GLU A 26 12.30 -6.08 4.54
CA GLU A 26 11.09 -6.85 4.73
C GLU A 26 10.96 -7.98 3.74
N LEU A 27 12.02 -8.24 2.99
CA LEU A 27 12.07 -9.35 2.05
C LEU A 27 10.96 -9.24 1.01
N ARG A 28 10.80 -8.04 0.48
CA ARG A 28 9.81 -7.76 -0.56
C ARG A 28 10.45 -7.08 -1.73
N SER A 29 9.76 -7.12 -2.86
CA SER A 29 10.15 -6.29 -3.98
C SER A 29 9.74 -4.86 -3.70
N VAL A 30 10.38 -3.91 -4.38
CA VAL A 30 9.99 -2.51 -4.23
C VAL A 30 8.54 -2.31 -4.59
N ASN A 31 8.11 -2.94 -5.67
CA ASN A 31 6.73 -2.81 -6.09
C ASN A 31 5.76 -3.29 -5.00
N ALA A 32 6.07 -4.42 -4.41
CA ALA A 32 5.22 -4.97 -3.36
C ALA A 32 5.23 -4.06 -2.13
N GLN A 33 6.39 -3.48 -1.83
CA GLN A 33 6.48 -2.59 -0.68
C GLN A 33 5.63 -1.34 -0.91
N ILE A 34 5.70 -0.77 -2.09
CA ILE A 34 4.91 0.41 -2.42
C ILE A 34 3.43 0.09 -2.31
N GLU A 35 3.05 -1.04 -2.86
CA GLU A 35 1.64 -1.42 -2.83
C GLU A 35 1.15 -1.61 -1.40
N ALA A 36 1.97 -2.24 -0.58
CA ALA A 36 1.60 -2.47 0.81
C ALA A 36 1.44 -1.16 1.57
N LEU A 37 2.36 -0.23 1.34
CA LEU A 37 2.28 1.05 2.02
C LEU A 37 1.06 1.85 1.59
N LEU A 38 0.78 1.86 0.30
CA LEU A 38 -0.38 2.59 -0.19
C LEU A 38 -1.67 1.96 0.29
N THR A 39 -1.71 0.64 0.32
CA THR A 39 -2.88 -0.06 0.81
C THR A 39 -3.14 0.29 2.27
N ASP A 40 -2.07 0.31 3.06
CA ASP A 40 -2.20 0.64 4.46
C ASP A 40 -2.70 2.06 4.65
N GLN A 41 -2.15 2.99 3.87
CA GLN A 41 -2.57 4.37 3.97
C GLN A 41 -4.02 4.56 3.54
N ALA A 42 -4.41 3.87 2.49
CA ALA A 42 -5.79 3.96 2.02
C ALA A 42 -6.75 3.40 3.06
N ARG A 43 -6.32 2.34 3.73
CA ARG A 43 -7.15 1.75 4.78
C ARG A 43 -7.30 2.72 5.94
N ARG A 44 -6.22 3.35 6.34
CA ARG A 44 -6.26 4.29 7.44
C ARG A 44 -7.12 5.51 7.13
N ALA A 45 -7.13 5.87 5.86
CA ALA A 45 -7.93 7.01 5.43
C ALA A 45 -9.39 6.63 5.20
N GLY A 46 -9.71 5.37 5.34
CA GLY A 46 -11.08 4.91 5.14
C GLY A 46 -11.50 4.92 3.69
N ARG A 47 -10.51 4.77 2.79
CA ARG A 47 -10.80 4.84 1.36
C ARG A 47 -10.92 3.50 0.69
N LEU A 48 -10.55 2.42 1.37
CA LEU A 48 -10.62 1.11 0.77
C LEU A 48 -12.03 0.57 0.89
N PRO A 49 -12.75 0.47 -0.23
CA PRO A 49 -14.11 -0.05 -0.17
C PRO A 49 -14.07 -1.53 0.16
N GLY A 50 -15.09 -2.02 0.75
CA GLY A 50 -15.17 -3.42 1.06
C GLY A 50 -14.39 -3.78 2.29
N GLN A 51 -13.10 -3.63 2.24
CA GLN A 51 -12.30 -3.98 3.39
C GLN A 51 -12.59 -3.11 4.57
N ALA A 52 -12.70 -1.83 4.32
CA ALA A 52 -13.01 -0.92 5.39
C ALA A 52 -14.33 -1.29 6.03
N VAL A 53 -15.26 -1.68 5.21
CA VAL A 53 -16.58 -2.04 5.72
C VAL A 53 -16.50 -3.27 6.59
N ARG A 54 -15.76 -4.27 6.12
CA ARG A 54 -15.69 -5.50 6.86
C ARG A 54 -14.98 -5.35 8.17
N GLU A 55 -13.94 -4.57 8.16
CA GLU A 55 -13.18 -4.46 9.35
C GLU A 55 -13.71 -3.46 10.26
N GLY A 56 -14.10 -2.52 9.70
CA GLY A 56 -14.46 -1.55 10.51
C GLY A 56 -15.67 -1.72 11.11
N ARG A 57 -15.92 -2.09 10.86
CA ARG A 57 -16.77 -2.01 11.46
C ARG A 57 -16.41 -1.93 12.59
N SER A 58 -15.63 -1.99 12.61
CA SER A 58 -15.22 -1.88 13.47
C SER A 58 -14.52 -0.96 13.76
N ARG A 59 -14.31 -0.40 13.37
CA ARG A 59 -13.76 0.45 13.49
C ARG A 59 -13.97 1.26 13.79
N GLY A 60 -14.07 1.14 13.88
CA GLY A 60 -13.95 1.65 13.90
C GLY A 60 -13.92 2.59 13.90
N ARG A 61 -14.09 2.72 13.81
CA ARG A 61 -13.87 3.31 13.61
C ARG A 61 -13.83 4.02 14.03
N ASP A 62 -13.59 3.93 14.08
CA ASP A 62 -13.18 4.22 14.22
C ASP A 62 -13.03 4.51 14.40
#